data_db183c9a869c8139ef5e9d262c2a2f3f
#
_entry.id   db183c9a869c8139ef5e9d262c2a2f3f
#
_cell.length_a   1.000
_cell.length_b   1.000
_cell.length_c   1.000
_cell.angle_alpha   90.00
_cell.angle_beta   90.00
_cell.angle_gamma   90.00
#
_symmetry.space_group_name_H-M   'P 1'
#
loop_
_entity.id
_entity.type
_entity.pdbx_description
1 polymer ?
#
loop_
_entity_poly.entity_id
_entity_poly.type
_entity_poly.pdbx_seq_one_letter_code
_entity_poly.pdbx_strand_id
1 'polypeptide(L)'
;FNVIQFNSETGKLFNQSLAADRVRKQQATDYVSSLQAGGGTEMLPALKMALATVVTPSSLRQVVFITDGAVGNERQLFGHIQQEISRSNGRQRLFTVGIGSAPNSFFMTEAAYFGSGTYTYIQQPDEVASRMTALFNQLEHPVLTQPEVTLDVGSDVLPSPLPDLYLNEPLIAVMKLDEKPTDAIIRGRIGQAEWTHRVKLGEGSEHAGLAVYWAREKIRYWMRRKALGEDDQKVRQAVLDIALKHHLVSRYTSLVAVDVTPVRVKEELLRRQAIKGVLPAGFSNKSVTLAKGSTTSQRYLIFGLLLIVLGIAAIWSTRRN
;
A
#
# COMPACT_ATOMS: atom_id res chain seq x y z
N PHE A 1 7.58 -13.81 20.55
CA PHE A 1 7.62 -12.54 19.84
C PHE A 1 9.04 -12.02 19.65
N ASN A 2 9.20 -11.05 18.74
CA ASN A 2 10.43 -10.27 18.56
C ASN A 2 10.05 -8.83 18.20
N VAL A 3 10.97 -7.90 18.37
CA VAL A 3 10.85 -6.52 17.91
C VAL A 3 11.99 -6.25 16.93
N ILE A 4 11.63 -5.77 15.75
CA ILE A 4 12.57 -5.38 14.70
C ILE A 4 12.38 -3.89 14.47
N GLN A 5 13.43 -3.11 14.65
CA GLN A 5 13.46 -1.69 14.34
C GLN A 5 14.16 -1.46 13.00
N PHE A 6 13.76 -0.43 12.27
CA PHE A 6 14.42 -0.03 11.03
C PHE A 6 14.37 1.48 10.83
N ASN A 7 15.45 1.98 10.28
CA ASN A 7 15.59 3.32 9.74
C ASN A 7 16.50 3.22 8.49
N SER A 8 17.66 3.83 8.44
CA SER A 8 18.71 3.53 7.45
C SER A 8 19.37 2.17 7.72
N GLU A 9 19.23 1.65 8.93
CA GLU A 9 19.73 0.35 9.36
C GLU A 9 18.60 -0.49 9.94
N THR A 10 18.79 -1.81 9.97
CA THR A 10 17.81 -2.73 10.55
C THR A 10 18.41 -3.45 11.74
N GLY A 11 17.72 -3.40 12.88
CA GLY A 11 18.11 -4.08 14.11
C GLY A 11 16.99 -4.97 14.63
N LYS A 12 17.33 -5.97 15.45
CA LYS A 12 16.38 -6.84 16.14
C LYS A 12 16.72 -6.94 17.62
N LEU A 13 15.69 -6.97 18.44
CA LEU A 13 15.86 -7.08 19.89
C LEU A 13 16.44 -8.44 20.30
N PHE A 14 15.87 -9.53 19.78
CA PHE A 14 16.29 -10.90 20.07
C PHE A 14 16.84 -11.58 18.81
N ASN A 15 17.76 -12.51 18.97
CA ASN A 15 18.28 -13.29 17.84
C ASN A 15 17.21 -14.15 17.17
N GLN A 16 16.21 -14.61 17.93
CA GLN A 16 15.04 -15.36 17.48
C GLN A 16 13.80 -14.93 18.27
N SER A 17 12.62 -15.32 17.81
CA SER A 17 11.38 -15.08 18.57
C SER A 17 11.41 -15.84 19.89
N LEU A 18 11.01 -15.17 20.97
CA LEU A 18 10.98 -15.71 22.32
C LEU A 18 9.56 -15.72 22.88
N ALA A 19 9.32 -16.50 23.93
CA ALA A 19 8.05 -16.51 24.65
C ALA A 19 7.78 -15.14 25.29
N ALA A 20 6.51 -14.72 25.30
CA ALA A 20 6.09 -13.41 25.80
C ALA A 20 5.89 -13.41 27.33
N ASP A 21 6.92 -13.80 28.10
CA ASP A 21 6.92 -13.70 29.55
C ASP A 21 7.13 -12.25 30.03
N ARG A 22 6.97 -12.05 31.33
CA ARG A 22 7.05 -10.71 31.95
C ARG A 22 8.42 -10.06 31.73
N VAL A 23 9.52 -10.82 31.84
CA VAL A 23 10.87 -10.29 31.73
C VAL A 23 11.14 -9.81 30.30
N ARG A 24 10.80 -10.64 29.31
CA ARG A 24 11.01 -10.31 27.90
C ARG A 24 10.10 -9.21 27.40
N LYS A 25 8.85 -9.13 27.91
CA LYS A 25 7.98 -7.99 27.66
C LYS A 25 8.58 -6.69 28.21
N GLN A 26 9.15 -6.72 29.43
CA GLN A 26 9.82 -5.54 29.98
C GLN A 26 11.04 -5.14 29.13
N GLN A 27 11.88 -6.11 28.74
CA GLN A 27 13.03 -5.83 27.84
C GLN A 27 12.59 -5.19 26.53
N ALA A 28 11.47 -5.63 25.95
CA ALA A 28 10.92 -5.04 24.73
C ALA A 28 10.42 -3.61 24.95
N THR A 29 9.76 -3.35 26.09
CA THR A 29 9.31 -2.01 26.45
C THR A 29 10.49 -1.06 26.63
N ASP A 30 11.51 -1.49 27.34
CA ASP A 30 12.74 -0.69 27.57
C ASP A 30 13.48 -0.42 26.25
N TYR A 31 13.58 -1.46 25.39
CA TYR A 31 14.17 -1.33 24.05
C TYR A 31 13.41 -0.31 23.20
N VAL A 32 12.08 -0.43 23.08
CA VAL A 32 11.25 0.50 22.31
C VAL A 32 11.36 1.92 22.86
N SER A 33 11.37 2.09 24.18
CA SER A 33 11.52 3.39 24.84
C SER A 33 12.88 4.04 24.60
N SER A 34 13.91 3.25 24.30
CA SER A 34 15.26 3.74 23.99
C SER A 34 15.45 4.14 22.53
N LEU A 35 14.50 3.79 21.64
CA LEU A 35 14.60 4.10 20.22
C LEU A 35 14.53 5.61 20.00
N GLN A 36 15.38 6.08 19.09
CA GLN A 36 15.39 7.48 18.67
C GLN A 36 15.05 7.57 17.18
N ALA A 37 14.21 8.54 16.85
CA ALA A 37 13.88 8.83 15.46
C ALA A 37 15.12 9.41 14.75
N GLY A 38 15.45 8.86 13.59
CA GLY A 38 16.54 9.36 12.75
C GLY A 38 16.82 8.45 11.56
N GLY A 39 17.52 9.00 10.57
CA GLY A 39 17.87 8.27 9.34
C GLY A 39 16.77 8.20 8.31
N GLY A 40 16.89 7.25 7.36
CA GLY A 40 15.96 6.99 6.27
C GLY A 40 14.89 5.96 6.64
N THR A 41 14.26 5.38 5.61
CA THR A 41 13.19 4.37 5.77
C THR A 41 13.48 3.18 4.86
N GLU A 42 14.42 2.33 5.27
CA GLU A 42 14.86 1.15 4.53
C GLU A 42 13.99 -0.07 4.89
N MET A 43 12.82 -0.17 4.25
CA MET A 43 11.81 -1.20 4.58
C MET A 43 12.19 -2.61 4.14
N LEU A 44 12.92 -2.76 3.01
CA LEU A 44 13.21 -4.07 2.44
C LEU A 44 14.08 -4.96 3.35
N PRO A 45 15.18 -4.48 3.95
CA PRO A 45 15.96 -5.27 4.91
C PRO A 45 15.12 -5.72 6.11
N ALA A 46 14.26 -4.84 6.64
CA ALA A 46 13.40 -5.14 7.77
C ALA A 46 12.36 -6.23 7.44
N LEU A 47 11.68 -6.11 6.30
CA LEU A 47 10.73 -7.12 5.83
C LEU A 47 11.42 -8.45 5.53
N LYS A 48 12.61 -8.43 4.91
CA LYS A 48 13.42 -9.65 4.73
C LYS A 48 13.72 -10.32 6.07
N MET A 49 14.14 -9.56 7.06
CA MET A 49 14.45 -10.08 8.39
C MET A 49 13.19 -10.63 9.10
N ALA A 50 12.07 -9.92 9.03
CA ALA A 50 10.82 -10.32 9.68
C ALA A 50 10.19 -11.56 9.04
N LEU A 51 10.25 -11.68 7.72
CA LEU A 51 9.60 -12.74 6.96
C LEU A 51 10.50 -13.98 6.72
N ALA A 52 11.83 -13.87 6.80
CA ALA A 52 12.77 -14.96 6.55
C ALA A 52 12.79 -16.04 7.65
N THR A 53 12.09 -15.86 8.75
CA THR A 53 12.16 -16.79 9.88
C THR A 53 11.36 -18.07 9.60
N VAL A 54 11.96 -19.21 9.87
CA VAL A 54 11.30 -20.51 9.73
C VAL A 54 10.07 -20.58 10.63
N VAL A 55 8.92 -20.92 10.04
CA VAL A 55 7.66 -21.10 10.75
C VAL A 55 7.49 -22.60 11.03
N THR A 56 7.27 -22.97 12.30
CA THR A 56 7.01 -24.37 12.65
C THR A 56 5.63 -24.81 12.13
N PRO A 57 5.43 -26.11 11.81
CA PRO A 57 4.16 -26.58 11.25
C PRO A 57 2.92 -26.28 12.10
N SER A 58 3.09 -26.13 13.41
CA SER A 58 2.00 -25.89 14.38
C SER A 58 1.77 -24.42 14.73
N SER A 59 2.53 -23.48 14.16
CA SER A 59 2.43 -22.05 14.50
C SER A 59 2.02 -21.19 13.31
N LEU A 60 1.26 -20.13 13.59
CA LEU A 60 1.00 -19.03 12.68
C LEU A 60 1.90 -17.86 13.06
N ARG A 61 2.71 -17.38 12.12
CA ARG A 61 3.50 -16.18 12.29
C ARG A 61 2.71 -14.98 11.83
N GLN A 62 2.62 -14.00 12.69
CA GLN A 62 2.00 -12.71 12.40
C GLN A 62 3.05 -11.61 12.52
N VAL A 63 3.27 -10.87 11.44
CA VAL A 63 4.17 -9.72 11.38
C VAL A 63 3.32 -8.47 11.35
N VAL A 64 3.49 -7.59 12.32
CA VAL A 64 2.86 -6.26 12.33
C VAL A 64 3.92 -5.25 11.90
N PHE A 65 3.73 -4.68 10.72
CA PHE A 65 4.63 -3.70 10.11
C PHE A 65 4.09 -2.29 10.30
N ILE A 66 4.79 -1.49 11.08
CA ILE A 66 4.36 -0.14 11.49
C ILE A 66 5.28 0.89 10.83
N THR A 67 4.71 1.87 10.12
CA THR A 67 5.50 2.96 9.51
C THR A 67 4.61 4.19 9.26
N ASP A 68 5.24 5.35 9.24
CA ASP A 68 4.69 6.63 8.80
C ASP A 68 5.28 7.09 7.45
N GLY A 69 6.24 6.33 6.92
CA GLY A 69 7.07 6.69 5.78
C GLY A 69 6.52 6.34 4.42
N ALA A 70 7.07 7.00 3.41
CA ALA A 70 6.85 6.71 2.01
C ALA A 70 7.87 5.69 1.47
N VAL A 71 7.49 4.99 0.41
CA VAL A 71 8.28 3.93 -0.23
C VAL A 71 8.57 4.29 -1.68
N GLY A 72 9.80 4.03 -2.13
CA GLY A 72 10.19 4.20 -3.54
C GLY A 72 10.31 2.89 -4.35
N ASN A 73 10.42 1.73 -3.67
CA ASN A 73 10.70 0.43 -4.29
C ASN A 73 9.55 -0.59 -4.11
N GLU A 74 8.31 -0.13 -4.19
CA GLU A 74 7.08 -0.89 -3.91
C GLU A 74 7.03 -2.25 -4.60
N ARG A 75 7.37 -2.32 -5.91
CA ARG A 75 7.35 -3.58 -6.68
C ARG A 75 8.24 -4.66 -6.07
N GLN A 76 9.44 -4.28 -5.63
CA GLN A 76 10.39 -5.21 -5.02
C GLN A 76 9.88 -5.73 -3.67
N LEU A 77 9.24 -4.84 -2.89
CA LEU A 77 8.63 -5.19 -1.62
C LEU A 77 7.45 -6.15 -1.80
N PHE A 78 6.52 -5.86 -2.72
CA PHE A 78 5.38 -6.74 -3.01
C PHE A 78 5.82 -8.13 -3.46
N GLY A 79 6.77 -8.21 -4.39
CA GLY A 79 7.33 -9.49 -4.86
C GLY A 79 7.94 -10.30 -3.72
N HIS A 80 8.71 -9.65 -2.84
CA HIS A 80 9.30 -10.32 -1.68
C HIS A 80 8.25 -10.81 -0.69
N ILE A 81 7.27 -9.95 -0.32
CA ILE A 81 6.18 -10.32 0.59
C ILE A 81 5.44 -11.53 0.05
N GLN A 82 4.99 -11.48 -1.20
CA GLN A 82 4.26 -12.58 -1.81
C GLN A 82 5.07 -13.87 -1.83
N GLN A 83 6.35 -13.80 -2.16
CA GLN A 83 7.23 -14.96 -2.21
C GLN A 83 7.35 -15.64 -0.83
N GLU A 84 7.57 -14.86 0.22
CA GLU A 84 7.73 -15.40 1.58
C GLU A 84 6.40 -15.93 2.14
N ILE A 85 5.29 -15.27 1.89
CA ILE A 85 3.96 -15.75 2.27
C ILE A 85 3.63 -17.07 1.56
N SER A 86 3.89 -17.16 0.25
CA SER A 86 3.69 -18.40 -0.52
C SER A 86 4.56 -19.55 -0.01
N ARG A 87 5.83 -19.30 0.30
CA ARG A 87 6.76 -20.30 0.88
C ARG A 87 6.31 -20.80 2.24
N SER A 88 5.61 -20.00 3.00
CA SER A 88 5.12 -20.38 4.33
C SER A 88 3.92 -21.34 4.29
N ASN A 89 3.39 -21.68 3.11
CA ASN A 89 2.15 -22.44 2.94
C ASN A 89 0.98 -21.88 3.77
N GLY A 90 0.82 -20.56 3.72
CA GLY A 90 -0.26 -19.88 4.43
C GLY A 90 -0.09 -19.79 5.96
N ARG A 91 1.11 -20.02 6.50
CA ARG A 91 1.39 -19.93 7.93
C ARG A 91 2.04 -18.62 8.36
N GLN A 92 2.13 -17.66 7.46
CA GLN A 92 2.68 -16.36 7.74
C GLN A 92 1.71 -15.28 7.27
N ARG A 93 1.60 -14.20 8.04
CA ARG A 93 0.73 -13.06 7.76
C ARG A 93 1.48 -11.77 7.98
N LEU A 94 1.19 -10.77 7.15
CA LEU A 94 1.73 -9.43 7.29
C LEU A 94 0.58 -8.44 7.45
N PHE A 95 0.50 -7.83 8.61
CA PHE A 95 -0.41 -6.71 8.92
C PHE A 95 0.36 -5.42 8.81
N THR A 96 -0.26 -4.40 8.26
CA THR A 96 0.37 -3.10 8.11
C THR A 96 -0.37 -2.05 8.92
N VAL A 97 0.39 -1.17 9.57
CA VAL A 97 -0.12 -0.05 10.36
C VAL A 97 0.51 1.23 9.86
N GLY A 98 -0.29 2.09 9.26
CA GLY A 98 0.14 3.41 8.82
C GLY A 98 -0.22 4.48 9.83
N ILE A 99 0.76 5.24 10.31
CA ILE A 99 0.56 6.26 11.33
C ILE A 99 0.82 7.66 10.74
N GLY A 100 0.03 8.64 11.17
CA GLY A 100 0.22 10.05 10.83
C GLY A 100 -0.68 10.55 9.71
N SER A 101 -0.40 11.76 9.22
CA SER A 101 -1.27 12.50 8.30
C SER A 101 -1.22 12.02 6.85
N ALA A 102 -0.16 11.37 6.42
CA ALA A 102 0.05 11.00 5.03
C ALA A 102 0.87 9.71 4.83
N PRO A 103 0.52 8.58 5.44
CA PRO A 103 1.17 7.31 5.13
C PRO A 103 0.86 6.93 3.68
N ASN A 104 1.77 6.19 3.03
CA ASN A 104 1.50 5.64 1.71
C ASN A 104 0.42 4.54 1.81
N SER A 105 -0.85 4.95 1.88
CA SER A 105 -1.99 4.05 2.05
C SER A 105 -2.11 3.02 0.92
N PHE A 106 -1.67 3.36 -0.30
CA PHE A 106 -1.62 2.41 -1.40
C PHE A 106 -0.66 1.27 -1.09
N PHE A 107 0.59 1.62 -0.74
CA PHE A 107 1.59 0.61 -0.38
C PHE A 107 1.12 -0.25 0.80
N MET A 108 0.61 0.38 1.86
CA MET A 108 0.18 -0.32 3.07
C MET A 108 -0.96 -1.31 2.80
N THR A 109 -1.96 -0.89 2.00
CA THR A 109 -3.08 -1.75 1.60
C THR A 109 -2.63 -2.93 0.75
N GLU A 110 -1.79 -2.68 -0.25
CA GLU A 110 -1.32 -3.74 -1.15
C GLU A 110 -0.33 -4.68 -0.44
N ALA A 111 0.55 -4.18 0.43
CA ALA A 111 1.46 -4.99 1.25
C ALA A 111 0.69 -5.93 2.20
N ALA A 112 -0.36 -5.42 2.86
CA ALA A 112 -1.24 -6.24 3.68
C ALA A 112 -1.96 -7.30 2.84
N TYR A 113 -2.49 -6.94 1.68
CA TYR A 113 -3.13 -7.89 0.77
C TYR A 113 -2.19 -9.02 0.33
N PHE A 114 -0.99 -8.70 -0.16
CA PHE A 114 0.01 -9.72 -0.51
C PHE A 114 0.50 -10.51 0.71
N GLY A 115 0.42 -9.89 1.88
CA GLY A 115 0.72 -10.49 3.17
C GLY A 115 -0.40 -11.35 3.78
N SER A 116 -1.57 -11.47 3.12
CA SER A 116 -2.78 -12.12 3.66
C SER A 116 -3.19 -11.59 5.04
N GLY A 117 -2.97 -10.30 5.28
CA GLY A 117 -3.34 -9.59 6.50
C GLY A 117 -4.21 -8.39 6.19
N THR A 118 -4.33 -7.47 7.14
CA THR A 118 -5.15 -6.25 7.03
C THR A 118 -4.32 -4.98 7.21
N TYR A 119 -4.83 -3.87 6.69
CA TYR A 119 -4.26 -2.55 6.87
C TYR A 119 -5.03 -1.76 7.93
N THR A 120 -4.32 -1.27 8.93
CA THR A 120 -4.86 -0.38 9.96
C THR A 120 -4.30 1.03 9.75
N TYR A 121 -5.17 2.02 9.63
CA TYR A 121 -4.78 3.42 9.58
C TYR A 121 -5.03 4.11 10.90
N ILE A 122 -4.02 4.84 11.40
CA ILE A 122 -4.05 5.61 12.64
C ILE A 122 -3.69 7.05 12.29
N GLN A 123 -4.68 7.92 12.29
CA GLN A 123 -4.49 9.31 11.90
C GLN A 123 -3.87 10.15 13.00
N GLN A 124 -4.28 9.93 14.24
CA GLN A 124 -3.89 10.74 15.39
C GLN A 124 -3.35 9.87 16.54
N PRO A 125 -2.42 10.39 17.35
CA PRO A 125 -1.83 9.63 18.46
C PRO A 125 -2.82 9.11 19.50
N ASP A 126 -3.94 9.80 19.73
CA ASP A 126 -4.99 9.40 20.66
C ASP A 126 -5.76 8.17 20.18
N GLU A 127 -5.79 7.88 18.88
CA GLU A 127 -6.39 6.67 18.31
C GLU A 127 -5.51 5.42 18.45
N VAL A 128 -4.21 5.57 18.74
CA VAL A 128 -3.25 4.44 18.76
C VAL A 128 -3.72 3.32 19.66
N ALA A 129 -4.10 3.63 20.91
CA ALA A 129 -4.48 2.61 21.88
C ALA A 129 -5.70 1.81 21.41
N SER A 130 -6.75 2.48 20.94
CA SER A 130 -7.99 1.84 20.49
C SER A 130 -7.79 1.02 19.22
N ARG A 131 -7.09 1.57 18.22
CA ARG A 131 -6.83 0.89 16.95
C ARG A 131 -5.91 -0.32 17.11
N MET A 132 -4.84 -0.18 17.90
CA MET A 132 -3.93 -1.30 18.18
C MET A 132 -4.61 -2.39 19.01
N THR A 133 -5.45 -2.03 19.98
CA THR A 133 -6.23 -3.01 20.74
C THR A 133 -7.18 -3.79 19.81
N ALA A 134 -7.87 -3.11 18.91
CA ALA A 134 -8.74 -3.75 17.93
C ALA A 134 -7.94 -4.72 17.01
N LEU A 135 -6.78 -4.29 16.51
CA LEU A 135 -5.90 -5.13 15.70
C LEU A 135 -5.44 -6.36 16.49
N PHE A 136 -4.95 -6.20 17.72
CA PHE A 136 -4.49 -7.35 18.51
C PHE A 136 -5.62 -8.32 18.85
N ASN A 137 -6.81 -7.83 19.18
CA ASN A 137 -7.98 -8.69 19.35
C ASN A 137 -8.29 -9.50 18.09
N GLN A 138 -8.16 -8.90 16.90
CA GLN A 138 -8.31 -9.59 15.63
C GLN A 138 -7.25 -10.69 15.43
N LEU A 139 -5.98 -10.41 15.80
CA LEU A 139 -4.86 -11.33 15.66
C LEU A 139 -4.94 -12.55 16.61
N GLU A 140 -5.60 -12.43 17.74
CA GLU A 140 -5.73 -13.47 18.75
C GLU A 140 -6.84 -14.49 18.44
N HIS A 141 -7.72 -14.19 17.48
CA HIS A 141 -8.86 -15.05 17.13
C HIS A 141 -8.58 -15.93 15.91
N PRO A 142 -9.25 -17.10 15.82
CA PRO A 142 -9.18 -17.94 14.63
C PRO A 142 -9.59 -17.16 13.37
N VAL A 143 -8.90 -17.45 12.29
CA VAL A 143 -9.12 -16.86 10.98
C VAL A 143 -9.52 -17.95 9.99
N LEU A 144 -10.49 -17.65 9.11
CA LEU A 144 -10.76 -18.46 7.95
C LEU A 144 -9.72 -18.12 6.87
N THR A 145 -8.79 -19.04 6.65
CA THR A 145 -7.71 -18.85 5.69
C THR A 145 -8.07 -19.42 4.34
N GLN A 146 -7.52 -18.81 3.27
CA GLN A 146 -7.73 -19.23 1.89
C GLN A 146 -9.21 -19.39 1.54
N PRO A 147 -10.06 -18.38 1.80
CA PRO A 147 -11.47 -18.50 1.45
C PRO A 147 -11.65 -18.57 -0.06
N GLU A 148 -12.51 -19.47 -0.49
CA GLU A 148 -12.94 -19.62 -1.89
C GLU A 148 -14.46 -19.53 -1.93
N VAL A 149 -14.99 -18.78 -2.89
CA VAL A 149 -16.42 -18.71 -3.17
C VAL A 149 -16.70 -19.34 -4.52
N THR A 150 -17.51 -20.36 -4.52
CA THR A 150 -17.97 -21.05 -5.73
C THR A 150 -19.46 -20.84 -5.88
N LEU A 151 -19.91 -20.45 -7.06
CA LEU A 151 -21.32 -20.34 -7.42
C LEU A 151 -21.72 -21.53 -8.27
N ASP A 152 -23.02 -21.79 -8.33
CA ASP A 152 -23.64 -22.75 -9.25
C ASP A 152 -23.59 -22.33 -10.72
N VAL A 153 -23.18 -21.08 -10.98
CA VAL A 153 -22.89 -20.51 -12.31
C VAL A 153 -21.44 -20.10 -12.41
N GLY A 154 -20.87 -20.11 -13.62
CA GLY A 154 -19.49 -19.65 -13.85
C GLY A 154 -19.32 -18.20 -13.45
N SER A 155 -18.28 -17.88 -12.67
CA SER A 155 -18.06 -16.53 -12.19
C SER A 155 -16.57 -16.20 -12.02
N ASP A 156 -16.23 -14.92 -12.21
CA ASP A 156 -14.91 -14.35 -11.97
C ASP A 156 -14.97 -13.58 -10.64
N VAL A 157 -14.66 -14.28 -9.54
CA VAL A 157 -14.74 -13.74 -8.17
C VAL A 157 -13.59 -12.80 -7.89
N LEU A 158 -13.87 -11.60 -7.42
CA LEU A 158 -12.90 -10.58 -7.05
C LEU A 158 -13.10 -10.13 -5.59
N PRO A 159 -12.03 -9.76 -4.88
CA PRO A 159 -10.62 -9.83 -5.27
C PRO A 159 -10.15 -11.28 -5.45
N SER A 160 -9.13 -11.50 -6.26
CA SER A 160 -8.54 -12.82 -6.48
C SER A 160 -7.03 -12.79 -6.21
N PRO A 161 -6.53 -13.60 -5.22
CA PRO A 161 -7.32 -14.42 -4.29
C PRO A 161 -8.17 -13.59 -3.34
N LEU A 162 -9.19 -14.20 -2.73
CA LEU A 162 -9.94 -13.57 -1.65
C LEU A 162 -9.04 -13.40 -0.42
N PRO A 163 -9.18 -12.28 0.33
CA PRO A 163 -8.44 -12.08 1.57
C PRO A 163 -8.90 -13.09 2.64
N ASP A 164 -8.01 -13.40 3.57
CA ASP A 164 -8.40 -14.16 4.76
C ASP A 164 -9.48 -13.41 5.55
N LEU A 165 -10.39 -14.17 6.18
CA LEU A 165 -11.50 -13.60 6.92
C LEU A 165 -11.21 -13.60 8.42
N TYR A 166 -11.07 -12.42 8.96
CA TYR A 166 -10.81 -12.19 10.38
C TYR A 166 -12.10 -11.92 11.17
N LEU A 167 -12.02 -12.05 12.49
CA LEU A 167 -13.14 -11.79 13.38
C LEU A 167 -13.68 -10.35 13.20
N ASN A 168 -14.99 -10.23 13.06
CA ASN A 168 -15.72 -8.98 12.86
C ASN A 168 -15.40 -8.23 11.55
N GLU A 169 -14.71 -8.85 10.60
CA GLU A 169 -14.53 -8.29 9.27
C GLU A 169 -15.46 -8.97 8.26
N PRO A 170 -16.16 -8.20 7.43
CA PRO A 170 -16.98 -8.78 6.36
C PRO A 170 -16.09 -9.21 5.20
N LEU A 171 -16.36 -10.39 4.64
CA LEU A 171 -15.80 -10.79 3.35
C LEU A 171 -16.68 -10.23 2.23
N ILE A 172 -16.12 -9.31 1.47
CA ILE A 172 -16.80 -8.71 0.31
C ILE A 172 -16.23 -9.33 -0.95
N ALA A 173 -17.04 -10.04 -1.68
CA ALA A 173 -16.73 -10.57 -2.99
C ALA A 173 -17.64 -9.95 -4.04
N VAL A 174 -17.08 -9.57 -5.17
CA VAL A 174 -17.82 -9.03 -6.31
C VAL A 174 -17.49 -9.84 -7.56
N MET A 175 -18.50 -10.06 -8.39
CA MET A 175 -18.35 -10.87 -9.59
C MET A 175 -19.27 -10.36 -10.71
N LYS A 176 -18.84 -10.62 -11.92
CA LYS A 176 -19.70 -10.42 -13.10
C LYS A 176 -20.38 -11.76 -13.39
N LEU A 177 -21.69 -11.74 -13.48
CA LEU A 177 -22.53 -12.90 -13.73
C LEU A 177 -23.30 -12.71 -15.04
N ASP A 178 -23.42 -13.78 -15.80
CA ASP A 178 -24.28 -13.81 -16.99
C ASP A 178 -25.66 -14.40 -16.65
N GLU A 179 -25.75 -15.20 -15.56
CA GLU A 179 -26.97 -15.78 -15.03
C GLU A 179 -27.05 -15.56 -13.51
N LYS A 180 -28.28 -15.54 -12.98
CA LYS A 180 -28.51 -15.36 -11.55
C LYS A 180 -28.21 -16.66 -10.80
N PRO A 181 -27.23 -16.67 -9.88
CA PRO A 181 -26.93 -17.84 -9.06
C PRO A 181 -28.01 -18.03 -7.98
N THR A 182 -28.21 -19.28 -7.57
CA THR A 182 -29.14 -19.63 -6.49
C THR A 182 -28.41 -19.92 -5.20
N ASP A 183 -27.22 -20.50 -5.30
CA ASP A 183 -26.41 -20.93 -4.17
C ASP A 183 -24.96 -20.46 -4.29
N ALA A 184 -24.36 -20.14 -3.16
CA ALA A 184 -22.92 -19.93 -3.03
C ALA A 184 -22.34 -20.94 -2.02
N ILE A 185 -21.23 -21.54 -2.36
CA ILE A 185 -20.45 -22.40 -1.45
C ILE A 185 -19.19 -21.65 -1.09
N ILE A 186 -19.03 -21.40 0.20
CA ILE A 186 -17.82 -20.78 0.75
C ILE A 186 -16.99 -21.90 1.39
N ARG A 187 -15.74 -22.03 0.96
CA ARG A 187 -14.77 -22.98 1.53
C ARG A 187 -13.58 -22.22 2.08
N GLY A 188 -12.88 -22.86 3.00
CA GLY A 188 -11.64 -22.33 3.57
C GLY A 188 -11.13 -23.24 4.67
N ARG A 189 -10.16 -22.76 5.44
CA ARG A 189 -9.54 -23.53 6.53
C ARG A 189 -9.54 -22.71 7.82
N ILE A 190 -9.87 -23.35 8.92
CA ILE A 190 -9.72 -22.81 10.27
C ILE A 190 -8.67 -23.67 10.98
N GLY A 191 -7.46 -23.13 11.13
CA GLY A 191 -6.32 -23.92 11.59
C GLY A 191 -5.98 -25.06 10.62
N GLN A 192 -6.14 -26.32 11.05
CA GLN A 192 -5.93 -27.50 10.21
C GLN A 192 -7.24 -28.09 9.64
N ALA A 193 -8.39 -27.60 10.12
CA ALA A 193 -9.69 -28.13 9.72
C ALA A 193 -10.19 -27.43 8.44
N GLU A 194 -10.75 -28.20 7.52
CA GLU A 194 -11.51 -27.67 6.40
C GLU A 194 -12.86 -27.16 6.89
N TRP A 195 -13.27 -26.01 6.37
CA TRP A 195 -14.54 -25.40 6.66
C TRP A 195 -15.30 -25.15 5.36
N THR A 196 -16.57 -25.51 5.35
CA THR A 196 -17.45 -25.32 4.21
C THR A 196 -18.80 -24.82 4.68
N HIS A 197 -19.31 -23.79 4.04
CA HIS A 197 -20.65 -23.26 4.30
C HIS A 197 -21.37 -22.99 2.99
N ARG A 198 -22.64 -23.39 2.93
CA ARG A 198 -23.52 -23.11 1.81
C ARG A 198 -24.48 -21.99 2.18
N VAL A 199 -24.56 -20.98 1.32
CA VAL A 199 -25.43 -19.82 1.48
C VAL A 199 -26.41 -19.81 0.33
N LYS A 200 -27.71 -19.79 0.65
CA LYS A 200 -28.74 -19.49 -0.36
C LYS A 200 -28.72 -18.01 -0.67
N LEU A 201 -28.59 -17.68 -1.93
CA LEU A 201 -28.59 -16.30 -2.39
C LEU A 201 -30.04 -15.84 -2.55
N GLY A 202 -30.37 -14.76 -1.84
CA GLY A 202 -31.70 -14.16 -1.93
C GLY A 202 -31.88 -13.27 -3.16
N GLU A 203 -33.02 -12.63 -3.23
CA GLU A 203 -33.25 -11.54 -4.17
C GLU A 203 -32.41 -10.33 -3.73
N GLY A 204 -31.46 -9.95 -4.58
CA GLY A 204 -30.66 -8.77 -4.35
C GLY A 204 -31.41 -7.50 -4.73
N SER A 205 -30.93 -6.36 -4.27
CA SER A 205 -31.34 -5.04 -4.75
C SER A 205 -30.40 -4.55 -5.86
N GLU A 206 -30.94 -3.88 -6.86
CA GLU A 206 -30.18 -3.25 -7.91
C GLU A 206 -29.55 -1.94 -7.40
N HIS A 207 -28.23 -1.82 -7.59
CA HIS A 207 -27.50 -0.60 -7.29
C HIS A 207 -26.59 -0.22 -8.46
N ALA A 208 -26.76 0.98 -9.00
CA ALA A 208 -25.98 1.48 -10.13
C ALA A 208 -24.45 1.50 -9.86
N GLY A 209 -24.04 1.56 -8.59
CA GLY A 209 -22.63 1.56 -8.19
C GLY A 209 -21.94 0.19 -8.28
N LEU A 210 -22.67 -0.92 -8.34
CA LEU A 210 -22.07 -2.27 -8.31
C LEU A 210 -21.19 -2.55 -9.53
N ALA A 211 -21.62 -2.14 -10.72
CA ALA A 211 -20.82 -2.29 -11.94
C ALA A 211 -19.52 -1.49 -11.87
N VAL A 212 -19.56 -0.29 -11.27
CA VAL A 212 -18.39 0.56 -11.04
C VAL A 212 -17.46 -0.07 -9.99
N TYR A 213 -18.03 -0.62 -8.93
CA TYR A 213 -17.25 -1.31 -7.90
C TYR A 213 -16.53 -2.55 -8.46
N TRP A 214 -17.25 -3.40 -9.22
CA TRP A 214 -16.63 -4.53 -9.90
C TRP A 214 -15.51 -4.07 -10.85
N ALA A 215 -15.74 -3.04 -11.64
CA ALA A 215 -14.74 -2.53 -12.57
C ALA A 215 -13.48 -2.02 -11.84
N ARG A 216 -13.64 -1.36 -10.69
CA ARG A 216 -12.50 -0.93 -9.85
C ARG A 216 -11.72 -2.11 -9.29
N GLU A 217 -12.41 -3.16 -8.80
CA GLU A 217 -11.74 -4.37 -8.31
C GLU A 217 -11.04 -5.12 -9.44
N LYS A 218 -11.61 -5.14 -10.65
CA LYS A 218 -10.97 -5.75 -11.81
C LYS A 218 -9.74 -4.97 -12.28
N ILE A 219 -9.78 -3.64 -12.25
CA ILE A 219 -8.59 -2.79 -12.49
C ILE A 219 -7.53 -3.06 -11.42
N ARG A 220 -7.90 -3.14 -10.13
CA ARG A 220 -6.99 -3.45 -9.04
C ARG A 220 -6.34 -4.82 -9.23
N TYR A 221 -7.09 -5.83 -9.60
CA TYR A 221 -6.58 -7.16 -9.95
C TYR A 221 -5.47 -7.07 -11.02
N TRP A 222 -5.71 -6.38 -12.13
CA TRP A 222 -4.71 -6.23 -13.18
C TRP A 222 -3.48 -5.43 -12.72
N MET A 223 -3.67 -4.40 -11.91
CA MET A 223 -2.55 -3.63 -11.35
C MET A 223 -1.68 -4.46 -10.39
N ARG A 224 -2.30 -5.36 -9.61
CA ARG A 224 -1.57 -6.34 -8.79
C ARG A 224 -0.78 -7.32 -9.64
N ARG A 225 -1.38 -7.84 -10.70
CA ARG A 225 -0.69 -8.69 -11.68
C ARG A 225 0.54 -8.00 -12.28
N LYS A 226 0.41 -6.72 -12.63
CA LYS A 226 1.56 -5.90 -13.06
C LYS A 226 2.65 -5.80 -12.00
N ALA A 227 2.29 -5.57 -10.75
CA ALA A 227 3.24 -5.51 -9.64
C ALA A 227 4.04 -6.82 -9.49
N LEU A 228 3.43 -7.96 -9.87
CA LEU A 228 4.03 -9.28 -9.85
C LEU A 228 4.75 -9.68 -11.15
N GLY A 229 4.86 -8.78 -12.12
CA GLY A 229 5.63 -9.01 -13.33
C GLY A 229 4.82 -9.48 -14.56
N GLU A 230 3.49 -9.38 -14.52
CA GLU A 230 2.68 -9.59 -15.74
C GLU A 230 3.05 -8.57 -16.80
N ASP A 231 2.91 -8.94 -18.07
CA ASP A 231 3.24 -8.10 -19.22
C ASP A 231 2.54 -6.73 -19.18
N ASP A 232 3.33 -5.67 -19.30
CA ASP A 232 2.87 -4.29 -19.17
C ASP A 232 1.85 -3.89 -20.24
N GLN A 233 1.97 -4.41 -21.48
CA GLN A 233 1.06 -4.07 -22.56
C GLN A 233 -0.27 -4.78 -22.38
N LYS A 234 -0.25 -6.05 -22.00
CA LYS A 234 -1.45 -6.83 -21.67
C LYS A 234 -2.24 -6.19 -20.54
N VAL A 235 -1.55 -5.82 -19.45
CA VAL A 235 -2.20 -5.14 -18.31
C VAL A 235 -2.76 -3.79 -18.71
N ARG A 236 -2.00 -3.00 -19.47
CA ARG A 236 -2.46 -1.69 -19.94
C ARG A 236 -3.73 -1.82 -20.76
N GLN A 237 -3.77 -2.73 -21.73
CA GLN A 237 -4.95 -2.94 -22.58
C GLN A 237 -6.16 -3.35 -21.76
N ALA A 238 -6.02 -4.34 -20.87
CA ALA A 238 -7.10 -4.80 -20.02
C ALA A 238 -7.64 -3.69 -19.10
N VAL A 239 -6.76 -2.84 -18.54
CA VAL A 239 -7.19 -1.72 -17.71
C VAL A 239 -7.87 -0.64 -18.53
N LEU A 240 -7.38 -0.33 -19.75
CA LEU A 240 -8.01 0.65 -20.64
C LEU A 240 -9.42 0.23 -21.03
N ASP A 241 -9.61 -1.04 -21.44
CA ASP A 241 -10.92 -1.56 -21.85
C ASP A 241 -11.97 -1.43 -20.74
N ILE A 242 -11.58 -1.75 -19.48
CA ILE A 242 -12.45 -1.64 -18.33
C ILE A 242 -12.70 -0.18 -17.96
N ALA A 243 -11.64 0.63 -17.88
CA ALA A 243 -11.74 2.01 -17.43
C ALA A 243 -12.56 2.88 -18.39
N LEU A 244 -12.38 2.72 -19.70
CA LEU A 244 -13.16 3.44 -20.71
C LEU A 244 -14.63 3.01 -20.71
N LYS A 245 -14.89 1.70 -20.60
CA LYS A 245 -16.26 1.16 -20.56
C LYS A 245 -17.07 1.67 -19.36
N HIS A 246 -16.41 1.83 -18.21
CA HIS A 246 -17.07 2.22 -16.96
C HIS A 246 -16.80 3.68 -16.56
N HIS A 247 -16.22 4.49 -17.46
CA HIS A 247 -15.90 5.90 -17.24
C HIS A 247 -15.05 6.15 -15.98
N LEU A 248 -14.02 5.31 -15.77
CA LEU A 248 -13.15 5.36 -14.60
C LEU A 248 -11.81 6.03 -14.89
N VAL A 249 -11.34 6.81 -13.93
CA VAL A 249 -9.95 7.24 -13.91
C VAL A 249 -9.08 6.08 -13.43
N SER A 250 -8.01 5.83 -14.16
CA SER A 250 -7.01 4.81 -13.86
C SER A 250 -5.61 5.36 -14.08
N ARG A 251 -4.58 4.55 -13.86
CA ARG A 251 -3.21 4.94 -14.18
C ARG A 251 -3.01 5.28 -15.68
N TYR A 252 -3.90 4.78 -16.54
CA TYR A 252 -3.79 4.90 -18.01
C TYR A 252 -4.89 5.76 -18.63
N THR A 253 -5.81 6.29 -17.82
CA THR A 253 -6.92 7.15 -18.27
C THR A 253 -7.03 8.41 -17.42
N SER A 254 -7.52 9.48 -18.02
CA SER A 254 -7.85 10.71 -17.33
C SER A 254 -9.26 11.19 -17.74
N LEU A 255 -9.88 12.01 -16.91
CA LEU A 255 -11.10 12.71 -17.28
C LEU A 255 -10.74 14.07 -17.87
N VAL A 256 -11.32 14.37 -19.00
CA VAL A 256 -11.26 15.69 -19.62
C VAL A 256 -12.67 16.27 -19.64
N ALA A 257 -12.88 17.35 -18.93
CA ALA A 257 -14.11 18.13 -19.04
C ALA A 257 -13.90 19.20 -20.12
N VAL A 258 -14.68 19.11 -21.18
CA VAL A 258 -14.69 20.15 -22.22
C VAL A 258 -15.99 20.92 -22.04
N ASP A 259 -15.88 22.17 -21.59
CA ASP A 259 -17.03 23.06 -21.61
C ASP A 259 -17.20 23.59 -23.04
N VAL A 260 -18.24 23.12 -23.71
CA VAL A 260 -18.59 23.51 -25.06
C VAL A 260 -19.54 24.71 -25.08
N THR A 261 -19.96 25.20 -23.91
CA THR A 261 -20.76 26.43 -23.83
C THR A 261 -19.90 27.65 -24.16
N PRO A 262 -20.32 28.50 -25.07
CA PRO A 262 -19.59 29.76 -25.35
C PRO A 262 -19.56 30.61 -24.07
N VAL A 263 -18.39 30.75 -23.47
CA VAL A 263 -18.20 31.47 -22.19
C VAL A 263 -18.47 32.97 -22.34
N ARG A 264 -18.56 33.46 -23.57
CA ARG A 264 -18.91 34.85 -23.84
C ARG A 264 -19.49 35.05 -25.25
N VAL A 265 -20.30 36.08 -25.41
CA VAL A 265 -20.68 36.64 -26.71
C VAL A 265 -19.41 37.25 -27.34
N LYS A 266 -19.21 37.09 -28.67
CA LYS A 266 -18.00 37.50 -29.40
C LYS A 266 -17.59 38.99 -29.19
N GLU A 267 -18.50 39.79 -28.72
CA GLU A 267 -18.36 41.25 -28.58
C GLU A 267 -17.99 41.72 -27.16
N GLU A 268 -17.96 40.80 -26.16
CA GLU A 268 -17.57 41.17 -24.79
C GLU A 268 -16.06 41.12 -24.57
N LEU A 269 -15.55 42.19 -23.90
CA LEU A 269 -14.13 42.25 -23.50
C LEU A 269 -13.76 41.10 -22.54
N LEU A 270 -12.57 40.52 -22.74
CA LEU A 270 -12.05 39.46 -21.93
C LEU A 270 -11.84 39.89 -20.47
N ARG A 271 -12.65 39.43 -19.55
CA ARG A 271 -12.43 39.61 -18.10
C ARG A 271 -11.60 38.48 -17.56
N ARG A 272 -10.39 38.76 -17.09
CA ARG A 272 -9.54 37.81 -16.39
C ARG A 272 -9.76 37.95 -14.89
N GLN A 273 -10.23 36.90 -14.25
CA GLN A 273 -10.34 36.85 -12.80
C GLN A 273 -9.51 35.67 -12.30
N ALA A 274 -8.57 35.94 -11.37
CA ALA A 274 -7.83 34.89 -10.72
C ALA A 274 -8.74 34.19 -9.68
N ILE A 275 -9.02 32.92 -9.90
CA ILE A 275 -9.76 32.10 -8.93
C ILE A 275 -8.72 31.59 -7.93
N LYS A 276 -8.89 31.97 -6.67
CA LYS A 276 -8.06 31.40 -5.59
C LYS A 276 -8.42 29.92 -5.44
N GLY A 277 -7.44 29.03 -5.66
CA GLY A 277 -7.62 27.61 -5.38
C GLY A 277 -7.96 27.39 -3.90
N VAL A 278 -8.88 26.47 -3.65
CA VAL A 278 -9.19 26.02 -2.28
C VAL A 278 -8.00 25.21 -1.79
N LEU A 279 -7.31 25.68 -0.78
CA LEU A 279 -6.22 24.96 -0.16
C LEU A 279 -6.78 23.85 0.75
N PRO A 280 -6.10 22.68 0.83
CA PRO A 280 -6.46 21.65 1.80
C PRO A 280 -6.50 22.20 3.23
N ALA A 281 -7.33 21.62 4.08
CA ALA A 281 -7.42 22.01 5.49
C ALA A 281 -6.04 21.96 6.16
N GLY A 282 -5.66 23.02 6.85
CA GLY A 282 -4.34 23.14 7.51
C GLY A 282 -3.27 23.87 6.70
N PHE A 283 -3.52 24.21 5.41
CA PHE A 283 -2.59 24.99 4.60
C PHE A 283 -3.02 26.46 4.52
N SER A 284 -2.09 27.40 4.71
CA SER A 284 -2.29 28.83 4.47
C SER A 284 -1.40 29.30 3.33
N ASN A 285 -1.85 30.33 2.59
CA ASN A 285 -1.07 30.93 1.47
C ASN A 285 0.31 31.47 1.90
N LYS A 286 0.58 31.57 3.20
CA LYS A 286 1.88 32.01 3.73
C LYS A 286 2.87 30.87 3.91
N SER A 287 2.43 29.60 3.89
CA SER A 287 3.26 28.43 4.16
C SER A 287 3.68 27.66 2.89
N VAL A 288 3.16 28.02 1.73
CA VAL A 288 3.60 27.40 0.47
C VAL A 288 4.75 28.24 -0.11
N THR A 289 5.88 28.27 0.56
CA THR A 289 7.13 28.35 -0.16
C THR A 289 7.34 26.97 -0.76
N LEU A 290 6.94 26.80 -2.02
CA LEU A 290 7.46 25.69 -2.82
C LEU A 290 8.97 25.74 -2.61
N ALA A 291 9.52 24.69 -2.00
CA ALA A 291 10.96 24.49 -2.02
C ALA A 291 11.35 24.61 -3.49
N LYS A 292 11.92 25.74 -3.89
CA LYS A 292 12.57 25.84 -5.17
C LYS A 292 13.66 24.77 -5.07
N GLY A 293 13.45 23.63 -5.69
CA GLY A 293 14.47 22.64 -6.01
C GLY A 293 15.45 23.29 -6.99
N SER A 294 15.99 24.42 -6.62
CA SER A 294 17.14 25.01 -7.25
C SER A 294 18.29 24.16 -6.70
N THR A 295 18.61 23.11 -7.40
CA THR A 295 19.97 22.65 -7.44
C THR A 295 20.83 23.90 -7.58
N THR A 296 21.78 24.06 -6.68
CA THR A 296 22.80 25.12 -6.72
C THR A 296 23.71 24.97 -7.95
N SER A 297 23.17 24.45 -9.07
CA SER A 297 23.87 24.20 -10.34
C SER A 297 24.56 25.46 -10.86
N GLN A 298 23.91 26.63 -10.74
CA GLN A 298 24.55 27.89 -11.12
C GLN A 298 25.77 28.23 -10.24
N ARG A 299 25.74 27.93 -8.95
CA ARG A 299 26.91 28.13 -8.06
C ARG A 299 28.03 27.16 -8.39
N TYR A 300 27.72 25.90 -8.66
CA TYR A 300 28.72 24.92 -9.09
C TYR A 300 29.30 25.25 -10.46
N LEU A 301 28.52 25.80 -11.39
CA LEU A 301 28.99 26.30 -12.69
C LEU A 301 29.98 27.46 -12.51
N ILE A 302 29.68 28.42 -11.62
CA ILE A 302 30.57 29.55 -11.33
C ILE A 302 31.85 29.05 -10.66
N PHE A 303 31.77 28.15 -9.68
CA PHE A 303 32.94 27.54 -9.04
C PHE A 303 33.80 26.72 -10.01
N GLY A 304 33.17 25.95 -10.90
CA GLY A 304 33.88 25.19 -11.93
C GLY A 304 34.63 26.09 -12.91
N LEU A 305 33.99 27.21 -13.34
CA LEU A 305 34.63 28.18 -14.24
C LEU A 305 35.79 28.89 -13.57
N LEU A 306 35.67 29.23 -12.29
CA LEU A 306 36.72 29.87 -11.48
C LEU A 306 37.93 28.94 -11.29
N LEU A 307 37.72 27.64 -11.09
CA LEU A 307 38.79 26.64 -11.02
C LEU A 307 39.51 26.47 -12.36
N ILE A 308 38.78 26.51 -13.48
CA ILE A 308 39.40 26.45 -14.81
C ILE A 308 40.28 27.67 -15.05
N VAL A 309 39.83 28.87 -14.72
CA VAL A 309 40.60 30.13 -14.87
C VAL A 309 41.86 30.09 -14.01
N LEU A 310 41.76 29.64 -12.75
CA LEU A 310 42.90 29.46 -11.85
C LEU A 310 43.89 28.41 -12.38
N GLY A 311 43.41 27.32 -12.94
CA GLY A 311 44.23 26.28 -13.57
C GLY A 311 45.01 26.81 -14.78
N ILE A 312 44.36 27.58 -15.64
CA ILE A 312 45.00 28.21 -16.81
C ILE A 312 46.05 29.23 -16.35
N ALA A 313 45.73 30.05 -15.34
CA ALA A 313 46.65 31.03 -14.79
C ALA A 313 47.89 30.35 -14.18
N ALA A 314 47.72 29.25 -13.46
CA ALA A 314 48.83 28.45 -12.89
C ALA A 314 49.75 27.86 -13.97
N ILE A 315 49.16 27.31 -15.03
CA ILE A 315 49.92 26.77 -16.20
C ILE A 315 50.68 27.88 -16.92
N TRP A 316 50.09 29.07 -17.00
CA TRP A 316 50.75 30.21 -17.64
C TRP A 316 51.91 30.78 -16.80
N SER A 317 51.74 30.76 -15.49
CA SER A 317 52.81 31.14 -14.53
C SER A 317 53.97 30.18 -14.57
N THR A 318 53.76 28.87 -14.66
CA THR A 318 54.81 27.87 -14.74
C THR A 318 55.54 27.81 -16.08
N ARG A 319 55.00 28.37 -17.14
CA ARG A 319 55.62 28.49 -18.46
C ARG A 319 56.49 29.77 -18.62
N ARG A 320 56.41 30.69 -17.66
CA ARG A 320 57.17 31.98 -17.67
C ARG A 320 58.43 31.99 -16.76
N ASN A 321 58.64 30.97 -15.99
CA ASN A 321 59.88 30.65 -15.31
C ASN A 321 60.60 29.48 -16.03
#